data_a5d24fc66514c8bf1b77230b9d775bde
#
_entry.id   a5d24fc66514c8bf1b77230b9d775bde
#
_cell.length_a   1.000
_cell.length_b   1.000
_cell.length_c   1.000
_cell.angle_alpha   90.00
_cell.angle_beta   90.00
_cell.angle_gamma   90.00
#
_symmetry.space_group_name_H-M   'P 1'
#
loop_
_entity.id
_entity.type
_entity.pdbx_description
1 polymer ?
#
loop_
_entity_poly.entity_id
_entity_poly.type
_entity_poly.pdbx_seq_one_letter_code
_entity_poly.pdbx_strand_id
1 'polypeptide(L)'
;MDAPLIVVNFKTYSSAMAGAADKLGQLMADVETDARMVAVASAFDLSSVSAISGLEVWSQHLDPVGQGSHTGWLEPQTAIERGAVGTIINHAEHKVSLEHVRDLMAMLPEDFP
;
A
#
# COMPACT_ATOMS: atom_id res chain seq x y z
N MET A 1 5.35 -0.98 25.82
CA MET A 1 5.30 0.24 24.99
C MET A 1 5.32 -0.18 23.52
N ASP A 2 4.40 0.36 22.74
CA ASP A 2 4.31 0.00 21.34
C ASP A 2 5.46 0.59 20.54
N ALA A 3 5.90 -0.14 19.50
CA ALA A 3 6.93 0.35 18.60
C ALA A 3 6.40 1.55 17.80
N PRO A 4 7.25 2.54 17.48
CA PRO A 4 6.87 3.60 16.56
C PRO A 4 6.48 3.03 15.20
N LEU A 5 5.51 3.66 14.55
CA LEU A 5 5.11 3.32 13.19
C LEU A 5 5.72 4.34 12.23
N ILE A 6 6.51 3.85 11.27
CA ILE A 6 7.11 4.68 10.23
C ILE A 6 6.53 4.24 8.89
N VAL A 7 5.79 5.14 8.27
CA VAL A 7 5.14 4.87 6.97
C VAL A 7 5.87 5.68 5.90
N VAL A 8 6.49 4.99 4.95
CA VAL A 8 7.25 5.62 3.87
C VAL A 8 6.44 5.53 2.59
N ASN A 9 5.89 6.66 2.17
CA ASN A 9 5.13 6.75 0.94
C ASN A 9 6.07 6.92 -0.25
N PHE A 10 6.11 5.94 -1.15
CA PHE A 10 6.97 5.94 -2.32
C PHE A 10 6.54 6.97 -3.37
N LYS A 11 5.26 7.39 -3.32
CA LYS A 11 4.71 8.34 -4.30
C LYS A 11 4.96 7.84 -5.73
N THR A 12 5.29 8.75 -6.64
CA THR A 12 5.69 8.41 -8.01
C THR A 12 7.07 9.01 -8.32
N TYR A 13 7.94 9.06 -7.30
CA TYR A 13 9.30 9.54 -7.49
C TYR A 13 10.16 8.48 -8.19
N SER A 14 11.03 8.93 -9.10
CA SER A 14 11.92 8.03 -9.85
C SER A 14 12.81 7.18 -8.93
N SER A 15 13.12 7.68 -7.74
CA SER A 15 13.92 6.97 -6.74
C SER A 15 13.12 5.87 -6.00
N ALA A 16 11.83 5.73 -6.27
CA ALA A 16 10.93 4.83 -5.55
C ALA A 16 9.92 4.14 -6.47
N MET A 17 10.25 3.97 -7.75
CA MET A 17 9.41 3.28 -8.75
C MET A 17 10.18 2.18 -9.45
N ALA A 18 9.49 1.13 -9.87
CA ALA A 18 10.06 0.00 -10.61
C ALA A 18 11.27 -0.60 -9.87
N GLY A 19 12.40 -0.78 -10.52
CA GLY A 19 13.59 -1.33 -9.88
C GLY A 19 14.07 -0.52 -8.67
N ALA A 20 13.88 0.79 -8.68
CA ALA A 20 14.23 1.64 -7.54
C ALA A 20 13.30 1.38 -6.34
N ALA A 21 12.02 1.05 -6.57
CA ALA A 21 11.11 0.65 -5.51
C ALA A 21 11.60 -0.63 -4.81
N ASP A 22 12.05 -1.61 -5.59
CA ASP A 22 12.57 -2.86 -5.05
C ASP A 22 13.82 -2.63 -4.20
N LYS A 23 14.73 -1.77 -4.69
CA LYS A 23 15.95 -1.41 -3.95
C LYS A 23 15.63 -0.69 -2.65
N LEU A 24 14.72 0.28 -2.69
CA LEU A 24 14.33 1.03 -1.50
C LEU A 24 13.66 0.11 -0.48
N GLY A 25 12.77 -0.76 -0.94
CA GLY A 25 12.13 -1.76 -0.07
C GLY A 25 13.13 -2.66 0.61
N GLN A 26 14.14 -3.13 -0.14
CA GLN A 26 15.19 -3.98 0.43
C GLN A 26 16.03 -3.22 1.47
N LEU A 27 16.37 -1.96 1.20
CA LEU A 27 17.08 -1.12 2.16
C LEU A 27 16.27 -0.95 3.44
N MET A 28 14.95 -0.74 3.32
CA MET A 28 14.07 -0.62 4.48
C MET A 28 14.02 -1.92 5.27
N ALA A 29 13.93 -3.06 4.59
CA ALA A 29 13.89 -4.37 5.24
C ALA A 29 15.19 -4.69 5.98
N ASP A 30 16.31 -4.15 5.51
CA ASP A 30 17.63 -4.39 6.08
C ASP A 30 17.96 -3.47 7.27
N VAL A 31 17.14 -2.47 7.53
CA VAL A 31 17.38 -1.55 8.67
C VAL A 31 17.10 -2.27 9.99
N GLU A 32 18.07 -2.25 10.88
CA GLU A 32 17.89 -2.74 12.23
C GLU A 32 17.19 -1.67 13.07
N THR A 33 15.95 -1.94 13.46
CA THR A 33 15.14 -0.98 14.21
C THR A 33 14.03 -1.70 14.97
N ASP A 34 13.63 -1.14 16.10
CA ASP A 34 12.44 -1.58 16.82
C ASP A 34 11.15 -0.97 16.26
N ALA A 35 11.26 -0.01 15.33
CA ALA A 35 10.11 0.61 14.70
C ALA A 35 9.44 -0.36 13.72
N ARG A 36 8.11 -0.26 13.64
CA ARG A 36 7.33 -0.91 12.59
C ARG A 36 7.46 -0.05 11.33
N MET A 37 8.09 -0.59 10.29
CA MET A 37 8.29 0.14 9.04
C MET A 37 7.36 -0.39 7.97
N VAL A 38 6.72 0.54 7.27
CA VAL A 38 5.78 0.23 6.19
C VAL A 38 6.20 0.96 4.93
N ALA A 39 6.30 0.21 3.83
CA ALA A 39 6.49 0.78 2.49
C ALA A 39 5.13 0.91 1.82
N VAL A 40 4.81 2.11 1.32
CA VAL A 40 3.56 2.33 0.60
C VAL A 40 3.89 2.47 -0.87
N ALA A 41 3.62 1.41 -1.64
CA ALA A 41 4.03 1.28 -3.03
C ALA A 41 2.85 1.47 -3.99
N SER A 42 3.17 1.87 -5.23
CA SER A 42 2.17 1.96 -6.29
C SER A 42 1.64 0.57 -6.66
N ALA A 43 0.47 0.55 -7.29
CA ALA A 43 -0.13 -0.71 -7.73
C ALA A 43 0.79 -1.51 -8.65
N PHE A 44 1.61 -0.84 -9.47
CA PHE A 44 2.55 -1.50 -10.38
C PHE A 44 3.66 -2.24 -9.64
N ASP A 45 4.06 -1.72 -8.49
CA ASP A 45 5.20 -2.25 -7.73
C ASP A 45 4.79 -3.07 -6.51
N LEU A 46 3.50 -3.13 -6.22
CA LEU A 46 3.00 -3.75 -5.00
C LEU A 46 3.49 -5.19 -4.83
N SER A 47 3.35 -6.01 -5.86
CA SER A 47 3.75 -7.42 -5.79
C SER A 47 5.24 -7.61 -5.56
N SER A 48 6.08 -6.87 -6.28
CA SER A 48 7.53 -7.03 -6.15
C SER A 48 8.04 -6.55 -4.81
N VAL A 49 7.52 -5.43 -4.32
CA VAL A 49 7.93 -4.89 -3.02
C VAL A 49 7.41 -5.76 -1.88
N SER A 50 6.17 -6.26 -1.98
CA SER A 50 5.60 -7.14 -0.95
C SER A 50 6.28 -8.50 -0.86
N ALA A 51 6.97 -8.93 -1.91
CA ALA A 51 7.73 -10.18 -1.90
C ALA A 51 9.02 -10.08 -1.08
N ILE A 52 9.42 -8.89 -0.67
CA ILE A 52 10.62 -8.69 0.15
C ILE A 52 10.36 -9.20 1.56
N SER A 53 11.19 -10.12 2.03
CA SER A 53 11.05 -10.70 3.36
C SER A 53 11.24 -9.67 4.46
N GLY A 54 10.34 -9.65 5.43
CA GLY A 54 10.43 -8.77 6.60
C GLY A 54 9.93 -7.36 6.37
N LEU A 55 9.32 -7.07 5.23
CA LEU A 55 8.78 -5.75 4.91
C LEU A 55 7.26 -5.78 4.86
N GLU A 56 6.63 -4.85 5.58
CA GLU A 56 5.20 -4.63 5.52
C GLU A 56 4.91 -3.62 4.41
N VAL A 57 3.96 -3.94 3.52
CA VAL A 57 3.69 -3.12 2.33
C VAL A 57 2.20 -2.77 2.25
N TRP A 58 1.91 -1.50 2.04
CA TRP A 58 0.55 -1.00 1.84
C TRP A 58 0.38 -0.48 0.42
N SER A 59 -0.86 -0.49 -0.04
CA SER A 59 -1.24 0.14 -1.31
C SER A 59 -1.36 1.66 -1.14
N GLN A 60 -0.97 2.40 -2.18
CA GLN A 60 -1.14 3.86 -2.19
C GLN A 60 -2.59 4.29 -2.34
N HIS A 61 -3.42 3.46 -2.97
CA HIS A 61 -4.80 3.77 -3.28
C HIS A 61 -5.56 2.48 -3.57
N LEU A 62 -6.81 2.42 -3.18
CA LEU A 62 -7.73 1.36 -3.58
C LEU A 62 -9.08 1.98 -3.91
N ASP A 63 -9.86 1.29 -4.74
CA ASP A 63 -11.17 1.72 -5.16
C ASP A 63 -12.26 0.79 -4.60
N PRO A 64 -13.46 1.31 -4.29
CA PRO A 64 -14.54 0.49 -3.74
C PRO A 64 -15.27 -0.29 -4.84
N VAL A 65 -14.56 -1.17 -5.51
CA VAL A 65 -15.07 -2.00 -6.59
C VAL A 65 -14.79 -3.48 -6.31
N GLY A 66 -15.69 -4.33 -6.74
CA GLY A 66 -15.48 -5.77 -6.72
C GLY A 66 -15.15 -6.27 -8.13
N GLN A 67 -15.39 -7.55 -8.35
CA GLN A 67 -15.28 -8.14 -9.68
C GLN A 67 -16.32 -7.54 -10.63
N GLY A 68 -15.96 -7.39 -11.89
CA GLY A 68 -16.88 -6.87 -12.91
C GLY A 68 -16.19 -5.96 -13.92
N SER A 69 -16.96 -5.06 -14.50
CA SER A 69 -16.50 -4.17 -15.56
C SER A 69 -15.86 -2.91 -14.98
N HIS A 70 -14.70 -3.07 -14.37
CA HIS A 70 -14.00 -1.99 -13.67
C HIS A 70 -12.57 -1.81 -14.20
N THR A 71 -12.44 -1.78 -15.52
CA THR A 71 -11.13 -1.64 -16.17
C THR A 71 -10.38 -0.42 -15.64
N GLY A 72 -9.15 -0.63 -15.15
CA GLY A 72 -8.28 0.43 -14.67
C GLY A 72 -8.48 0.81 -13.20
N TRP A 73 -9.49 0.27 -12.54
CA TRP A 73 -9.72 0.51 -11.12
C TRP A 73 -8.92 -0.47 -10.27
N LEU A 74 -8.56 -0.04 -9.06
CA LEU A 74 -7.75 -0.84 -8.14
C LEU A 74 -8.65 -1.60 -7.17
N GLU A 75 -8.89 -2.85 -7.48
CA GLU A 75 -9.79 -3.72 -6.71
C GLU A 75 -9.10 -4.21 -5.44
N PRO A 76 -9.73 -4.06 -4.25
CA PRO A 76 -9.08 -4.33 -2.96
C PRO A 76 -8.68 -5.78 -2.75
N GLN A 77 -9.49 -6.76 -3.13
CA GLN A 77 -9.19 -8.16 -2.90
C GLN A 77 -7.93 -8.59 -3.64
N THR A 78 -7.75 -8.11 -4.87
CA THR A 78 -6.55 -8.39 -5.65
C THR A 78 -5.32 -7.78 -4.98
N ALA A 79 -5.42 -6.56 -4.46
CA ALA A 79 -4.32 -5.94 -3.74
C ALA A 79 -3.89 -6.78 -2.54
N ILE A 80 -4.85 -7.28 -1.77
CA ILE A 80 -4.58 -8.14 -0.60
C ILE A 80 -3.92 -9.44 -1.04
N GLU A 81 -4.42 -10.08 -2.09
CA GLU A 81 -3.82 -11.31 -2.62
C GLU A 81 -2.40 -11.08 -3.14
N ARG A 82 -2.08 -9.87 -3.59
CA ARG A 82 -0.74 -9.50 -4.07
C ARG A 82 0.16 -8.97 -2.96
N GLY A 83 -0.30 -9.00 -1.72
CA GLY A 83 0.53 -8.77 -0.55
C GLY A 83 0.30 -7.48 0.21
N ALA A 84 -0.68 -6.66 -0.19
CA ALA A 84 -1.01 -5.47 0.58
C ALA A 84 -1.63 -5.85 1.93
N VAL A 85 -1.08 -5.30 3.01
CA VAL A 85 -1.60 -5.51 4.36
C VAL A 85 -2.16 -4.21 4.96
N GLY A 86 -2.31 -3.20 4.13
CA GLY A 86 -2.89 -1.91 4.48
C GLY A 86 -3.03 -1.04 3.24
N THR A 87 -3.55 0.17 3.42
CA THR A 87 -3.71 1.12 2.32
C THR A 87 -3.76 2.55 2.82
N ILE A 88 -3.37 3.49 1.96
CA ILE A 88 -3.70 4.90 2.13
C ILE A 88 -5.07 5.13 1.48
N ILE A 89 -5.90 5.93 2.10
CA ILE A 89 -7.19 6.35 1.55
C ILE A 89 -7.24 7.88 1.57
N ASN A 90 -7.62 8.48 0.43
CA ASN A 90 -7.86 9.92 0.34
C ASN A 90 -6.62 10.77 0.62
N HIS A 91 -5.47 10.35 0.10
CA HIS A 91 -4.27 11.17 0.18
C HIS A 91 -4.48 12.50 -0.53
N ALA A 92 -3.84 13.55 -0.04
CA ALA A 92 -4.00 14.91 -0.58
C ALA A 92 -3.68 15.01 -2.08
N GLU A 93 -2.81 14.13 -2.60
CA GLU A 93 -2.46 14.08 -4.02
C GLU A 93 -3.46 13.27 -4.86
N HIS A 94 -4.40 12.57 -4.23
CA HIS A 94 -5.39 11.74 -4.90
C HIS A 94 -6.68 11.73 -4.07
N LYS A 95 -7.33 12.90 -4.02
CA LYS A 95 -8.55 13.09 -3.21
C LYS A 95 -9.72 12.32 -3.81
N VAL A 96 -10.51 11.74 -2.93
CA VAL A 96 -11.73 11.01 -3.29
C VAL A 96 -12.89 11.54 -2.46
N SER A 97 -14.12 11.16 -2.82
CA SER A 97 -15.30 11.54 -2.08
C SER A 97 -15.40 10.84 -0.73
N LEU A 98 -16.16 11.39 0.19
CA LEU A 98 -16.47 10.72 1.46
C LEU A 98 -17.22 9.40 1.22
N GLU A 99 -18.05 9.35 0.19
CA GLU A 99 -18.72 8.11 -0.22
C GLU A 99 -17.71 7.03 -0.62
N HIS A 100 -16.69 7.39 -1.41
CA HIS A 100 -15.60 6.47 -1.76
C HIS A 100 -14.91 5.93 -0.49
N VAL A 101 -14.57 6.80 0.44
CA VAL A 101 -13.93 6.40 1.71
C VAL A 101 -14.81 5.43 2.47
N ARG A 102 -16.09 5.76 2.64
CA ARG A 102 -17.05 4.93 3.36
C ARG A 102 -17.19 3.55 2.71
N ASP A 103 -17.41 3.53 1.41
CA ASP A 103 -17.65 2.29 0.67
C ASP A 103 -16.43 1.39 0.65
N LEU A 104 -15.24 1.98 0.50
CA LEU A 104 -13.98 1.23 0.54
C LEU A 104 -13.75 0.63 1.93
N MET A 105 -13.93 1.40 2.99
CA MET A 105 -13.74 0.89 4.35
C MET A 105 -14.68 -0.26 4.67
N ALA A 106 -15.90 -0.25 4.11
CA ALA A 106 -16.86 -1.33 4.28
C ALA A 106 -16.43 -2.63 3.59
N MET A 107 -15.58 -2.55 2.57
CA MET A 107 -15.08 -3.71 1.80
C MET A 107 -13.79 -4.29 2.38
N LEU A 108 -13.06 -3.54 3.17
CA LEU A 108 -11.77 -3.97 3.73
C LEU A 108 -11.97 -4.80 4.99
N PRO A 109 -11.01 -5.71 5.32
CA PRO A 109 -11.04 -6.41 6.60
C PRO A 109 -11.11 -5.43 7.77
N GLU A 110 -11.76 -5.83 8.86
CA GLU A 110 -12.02 -4.95 10.01
C GLU A 110 -10.75 -4.31 10.57
N ASP A 111 -9.67 -5.08 10.66
CA ASP A 111 -8.40 -4.62 11.24
C ASP A 111 -7.38 -4.20 10.18
N PHE A 112 -7.81 -3.91 8.98
CA PHE A 112 -6.92 -3.53 7.87
C PHE A 112 -6.51 -2.06 8.04
N PRO A 113 -5.22 -1.77 8.35
CA PRO A 113 -4.73 -0.41 8.54
C PRO A 113 -4.66 0.42 7.27
#